data_ef80f657c8b210a7356be68325775c78
#
_entry.id   ef80f657c8b210a7356be68325775c78
#
_cell.length_a   1.000
_cell.length_b   1.000
_cell.length_c   1.000
_cell.angle_alpha   90.00
_cell.angle_beta   90.00
_cell.angle_gamma   90.00
#
_symmetry.space_group_name_H-M   'P 1'
#
loop_
_entity.id
_entity.type
_entity.pdbx_description
1 polymer ?
#
loop_
_entity_poly.entity_id
_entity_poly.type
_entity_poly.pdbx_seq_one_letter_code
_entity_poly.pdbx_strand_id
1 'polypeptide(L)'
;MTATVAPVEIETPHGPARVTRHEADEPRALLLLGHGAGGGISAPDLLAATRVALEAGVSVGLVEQPYRVAGRRAPAPAAQLDAAWLAVVAAQRSAQRDGLPLLFGGRSSGARVACRTATEGGAVGVLCLAFPEHPPGRPEKTRLPELLAPTVPILVVQGANDPFGVPAPVGNRAVVVLRGDHSLKSDMPGLRAAVAAWLPLVLG
;
A
#
# COMPACT_ATOMS: atom_id res chain seq x y z
N MET A 1 -19.27 10.03 -10.23
CA MET A 1 -19.37 9.94 -8.74
C MET A 1 -18.87 8.56 -8.35
N THR A 2 -17.69 8.46 -7.73
CA THR A 2 -17.11 7.18 -7.30
C THR A 2 -17.97 6.59 -6.17
N ALA A 3 -18.53 5.40 -6.40
CA ALA A 3 -19.30 4.71 -5.37
C ALA A 3 -18.35 4.03 -4.37
N THR A 4 -18.51 4.30 -3.09
CA THR A 4 -17.89 3.51 -2.03
C THR A 4 -18.81 2.32 -1.76
N VAL A 5 -18.31 1.12 -1.96
CA VAL A 5 -19.05 -0.11 -1.67
C VAL A 5 -18.94 -0.42 -0.16
N ALA A 6 -19.99 -0.98 0.41
CA ALA A 6 -19.95 -1.43 1.80
C ALA A 6 -18.74 -2.36 2.04
N PRO A 7 -18.06 -2.24 3.20
CA PRO A 7 -16.91 -3.09 3.50
C PRO A 7 -17.28 -4.58 3.45
N VAL A 8 -16.41 -5.38 2.81
CA VAL A 8 -16.57 -6.83 2.70
C VAL A 8 -15.54 -7.51 3.60
N GLU A 9 -15.98 -8.45 4.41
CA GLU A 9 -15.09 -9.30 5.20
C GLU A 9 -14.59 -10.47 4.35
N ILE A 10 -13.30 -10.76 4.47
CA ILE A 10 -12.62 -11.84 3.75
C ILE A 10 -11.95 -12.72 4.80
N GLU A 11 -12.34 -13.99 4.83
CA GLU A 11 -11.72 -14.96 5.72
C GLU A 11 -10.25 -15.15 5.39
N THR A 12 -9.42 -15.16 6.42
CA THR A 12 -7.98 -15.39 6.31
C THR A 12 -7.52 -16.40 7.36
N PRO A 13 -6.31 -16.98 7.23
CA PRO A 13 -5.78 -17.92 8.24
C PRO A 13 -5.65 -17.32 9.66
N HIS A 14 -5.77 -16.00 9.79
CA HIS A 14 -5.56 -15.28 11.07
C HIS A 14 -6.78 -14.46 11.51
N GLY A 15 -7.98 -14.85 11.06
CA GLY A 15 -9.24 -14.15 11.27
C GLY A 15 -9.64 -13.26 10.10
N PRO A 16 -10.83 -12.66 10.12
CA PRO A 16 -11.33 -11.88 9.00
C PRO A 16 -10.51 -10.60 8.78
N ALA A 17 -10.11 -10.35 7.53
CA ALA A 17 -9.70 -9.06 7.03
C ALA A 17 -10.92 -8.32 6.48
N ARG A 18 -10.83 -6.99 6.33
CA ARG A 18 -11.93 -6.20 5.75
C ARG A 18 -11.40 -5.37 4.60
N VAL A 19 -12.15 -5.33 3.48
CA VAL A 19 -11.81 -4.53 2.31
C VAL A 19 -12.93 -3.54 2.02
N THR A 20 -12.59 -2.25 2.00
CA THR A 20 -13.47 -1.18 1.54
C THR A 20 -13.09 -0.84 0.09
N ARG A 21 -14.01 -1.09 -0.83
CA ARG A 21 -13.81 -0.83 -2.26
C ARG A 21 -14.25 0.58 -2.63
N HIS A 22 -13.43 1.20 -3.49
CA HIS A 22 -13.73 2.43 -4.22
C HIS A 22 -13.56 2.11 -5.70
N GLU A 23 -14.64 2.18 -6.45
CA GLU A 23 -14.64 1.79 -7.86
C GLU A 23 -14.41 2.98 -8.77
N ALA A 24 -13.52 2.83 -9.75
CA ALA A 24 -13.44 3.72 -10.90
C ALA A 24 -14.56 3.36 -11.90
N ASP A 25 -15.00 4.31 -12.70
CA ASP A 25 -16.12 4.10 -13.65
C ASP A 25 -15.75 3.04 -14.72
N GLU A 26 -14.54 3.12 -15.27
CA GLU A 26 -13.96 2.13 -16.21
C GLU A 26 -12.60 1.67 -15.68
N PRO A 27 -12.56 0.67 -14.79
CA PRO A 27 -11.33 0.30 -14.12
C PRO A 27 -10.35 -0.41 -15.07
N ARG A 28 -9.12 0.10 -15.15
CA ARG A 28 -8.00 -0.50 -15.88
C ARG A 28 -7.04 -1.28 -14.98
N ALA A 29 -7.16 -1.14 -13.66
CA ALA A 29 -6.39 -1.85 -12.65
C ALA A 29 -7.09 -1.80 -11.28
N LEU A 30 -6.60 -2.62 -10.34
CA LEU A 30 -6.98 -2.56 -8.93
C LEU A 30 -5.74 -2.32 -8.07
N LEU A 31 -5.75 -1.27 -7.25
CA LEU A 31 -4.74 -0.97 -6.24
C LEU A 31 -5.24 -1.41 -4.86
N LEU A 32 -4.55 -2.36 -4.23
CA LEU A 32 -4.80 -2.74 -2.84
C LEU A 32 -3.87 -1.96 -1.92
N LEU A 33 -4.44 -1.23 -0.95
CA LEU A 33 -3.70 -0.38 -0.02
C LEU A 33 -3.87 -0.84 1.43
N GLY A 34 -2.74 -1.22 2.06
CA GLY A 34 -2.69 -1.59 3.47
C GLY A 34 -2.38 -0.39 4.38
N HIS A 35 -2.94 -0.41 5.61
CA HIS A 35 -2.73 0.62 6.62
C HIS A 35 -1.43 0.46 7.41
N GLY A 36 -1.00 1.52 8.11
CA GLY A 36 0.10 1.49 9.07
C GLY A 36 -0.25 0.73 10.37
N ALA A 37 0.76 0.32 11.12
CA ALA A 37 0.63 -0.55 12.30
C ALA A 37 -0.39 -0.04 13.34
N GLY A 38 -0.29 1.21 13.74
CA GLY A 38 -1.21 1.83 14.73
C GLY A 38 -2.37 2.62 14.13
N GLY A 39 -2.43 2.69 12.78
CA GLY A 39 -3.41 3.47 12.03
C GLY A 39 -4.59 2.66 11.52
N GLY A 40 -5.38 3.26 10.64
CA GLY A 40 -6.49 2.65 9.91
C GLY A 40 -6.49 3.11 8.47
N ILE A 41 -7.48 2.65 7.72
CA ILE A 41 -7.64 2.96 6.29
C ILE A 41 -8.05 4.43 6.02
N SER A 42 -8.45 5.18 7.04
CA SER A 42 -8.79 6.61 6.95
C SER A 42 -7.57 7.55 7.04
N ALA A 43 -6.35 7.02 7.00
CA ALA A 43 -5.15 7.85 7.01
C ALA A 43 -5.13 8.81 5.80
N PRO A 44 -4.80 10.11 6.00
CA PRO A 44 -4.90 11.13 4.94
C PRO A 44 -4.10 10.82 3.68
N ASP A 45 -2.93 10.21 3.83
CA ASP A 45 -2.07 9.78 2.74
C ASP A 45 -2.68 8.63 1.92
N LEU A 46 -3.30 7.63 2.58
CA LEU A 46 -4.04 6.56 1.90
C LEU A 46 -5.24 7.12 1.13
N LEU A 47 -6.02 8.02 1.74
CA LEU A 47 -7.17 8.65 1.09
C LEU A 47 -6.76 9.54 -0.09
N ALA A 48 -5.62 10.22 0.01
CA ALA A 48 -5.08 11.02 -1.10
C ALA A 48 -4.64 10.12 -2.26
N ALA A 49 -3.91 9.04 -1.99
CA ALA A 49 -3.53 8.06 -3.01
C ALA A 49 -4.76 7.39 -3.65
N THR A 50 -5.78 7.06 -2.85
CA THR A 50 -7.06 6.51 -3.35
C THR A 50 -7.71 7.45 -4.35
N ARG A 51 -7.81 8.74 -4.02
CA ARG A 51 -8.43 9.73 -4.91
C ARG A 51 -7.70 9.84 -6.25
N VAL A 52 -6.37 9.93 -6.21
CA VAL A 52 -5.54 10.00 -7.42
C VAL A 52 -5.67 8.73 -8.26
N ALA A 53 -5.70 7.55 -7.62
CA ALA A 53 -5.87 6.29 -8.32
C ALA A 53 -7.21 6.23 -9.07
N LEU A 54 -8.30 6.64 -8.42
CA LEU A 54 -9.64 6.70 -9.04
C LEU A 54 -9.67 7.67 -10.24
N GLU A 55 -9.05 8.85 -10.11
CA GLU A 55 -8.92 9.83 -11.21
C GLU A 55 -8.12 9.25 -12.39
N ALA A 56 -7.21 8.31 -12.14
CA ALA A 56 -6.44 7.60 -13.16
C ALA A 56 -7.12 6.32 -13.70
N GLY A 57 -8.38 6.07 -13.36
CA GLY A 57 -9.10 4.86 -13.77
C GLY A 57 -8.64 3.59 -13.02
N VAL A 58 -8.11 3.73 -11.81
CA VAL A 58 -7.66 2.60 -10.98
C VAL A 58 -8.60 2.46 -9.79
N SER A 59 -9.35 1.36 -9.72
CA SER A 59 -10.13 1.02 -8.53
C SER A 59 -9.23 0.76 -7.33
N VAL A 60 -9.71 1.04 -6.12
CA VAL A 60 -8.91 0.88 -4.89
C VAL A 60 -9.62 0.00 -3.88
N GLY A 61 -8.89 -0.95 -3.29
CA GLY A 61 -9.29 -1.72 -2.12
C GLY A 61 -8.47 -1.27 -0.91
N LEU A 62 -9.10 -0.60 0.05
CA LEU A 62 -8.49 -0.28 1.34
C LEU A 62 -8.62 -1.49 2.26
N VAL A 63 -7.49 -2.07 2.66
CA VAL A 63 -7.43 -3.34 3.39
C VAL A 63 -7.15 -3.11 4.86
N GLU A 64 -8.05 -3.58 5.72
CA GLU A 64 -7.86 -3.68 7.16
C GLU A 64 -7.42 -5.10 7.53
N GLN A 65 -6.25 -5.22 8.12
CA GLN A 65 -5.68 -6.49 8.58
C GLN A 65 -6.50 -7.10 9.74
N PRO A 66 -6.53 -8.43 9.91
CA PRO A 66 -7.33 -9.11 10.92
C PRO A 66 -7.17 -8.57 12.34
N TYR A 67 -5.93 -8.21 12.74
CA TYR A 67 -5.73 -7.65 14.08
C TYR A 67 -6.47 -6.32 14.28
N ARG A 68 -6.64 -5.51 13.21
CA ARG A 68 -7.39 -4.25 13.28
C ARG A 68 -8.89 -4.48 13.30
N VAL A 69 -9.38 -5.42 12.49
CA VAL A 69 -10.79 -5.86 12.50
C VAL A 69 -11.16 -6.37 13.90
N ALA A 70 -10.25 -7.10 14.57
CA ALA A 70 -10.40 -7.55 15.95
C ALA A 70 -10.17 -6.44 17.02
N GLY A 71 -10.04 -5.16 16.62
CA GLY A 71 -9.88 -4.02 17.54
C GLY A 71 -8.50 -3.88 18.19
N ARG A 72 -7.51 -4.68 17.80
CA ARG A 72 -6.15 -4.63 18.37
C ARG A 72 -5.35 -3.47 17.77
N ARG A 73 -4.48 -2.85 18.59
CA ARG A 73 -3.58 -1.77 18.14
C ARG A 73 -2.20 -2.26 17.71
N ALA A 74 -1.68 -3.28 18.36
CA ALA A 74 -0.37 -3.86 18.04
C ALA A 74 -0.47 -4.75 16.80
N PRO A 75 0.43 -4.58 15.81
CA PRO A 75 0.41 -5.41 14.62
C PRO A 75 0.75 -6.87 14.96
N ALA A 76 0.20 -7.79 14.18
CA ALA A 76 0.57 -9.20 14.21
C ALA A 76 2.01 -9.39 13.66
N PRO A 77 2.65 -10.56 13.89
CA PRO A 77 3.90 -10.92 13.26
C PRO A 77 3.85 -10.83 11.73
N ALA A 78 4.99 -10.53 11.10
CA ALA A 78 5.08 -10.28 9.65
C ALA A 78 4.44 -11.42 8.83
N ALA A 79 4.77 -12.67 9.12
CA ALA A 79 4.23 -13.82 8.40
C ALA A 79 2.69 -13.92 8.46
N GLN A 80 2.08 -13.53 9.58
CA GLN A 80 0.62 -13.50 9.71
C GLN A 80 -0.01 -12.37 8.89
N LEU A 81 0.63 -11.19 8.85
CA LEU A 81 0.19 -10.07 8.03
C LEU A 81 0.27 -10.43 6.54
N ASP A 82 1.33 -11.11 6.13
CA ASP A 82 1.57 -11.51 4.75
C ASP A 82 0.56 -12.59 4.32
N ALA A 83 0.34 -13.62 5.13
CA ALA A 83 -0.65 -14.66 4.85
C ALA A 83 -2.08 -14.10 4.74
N ALA A 84 -2.46 -13.18 5.64
CA ALA A 84 -3.77 -12.52 5.57
C ALA A 84 -3.90 -11.64 4.31
N TRP A 85 -2.84 -10.91 3.95
CA TRP A 85 -2.82 -10.10 2.72
C TRP A 85 -2.97 -10.96 1.47
N LEU A 86 -2.25 -12.08 1.37
CA LEU A 86 -2.34 -12.98 0.22
C LEU A 86 -3.72 -13.63 0.09
N ALA A 87 -4.39 -13.93 1.21
CA ALA A 87 -5.77 -14.39 1.20
C ALA A 87 -6.71 -13.30 0.64
N VAL A 88 -6.51 -12.03 1.02
CA VAL A 88 -7.24 -10.90 0.45
C VAL A 88 -6.97 -10.79 -1.06
N VAL A 89 -5.72 -10.88 -1.49
CA VAL A 89 -5.34 -10.84 -2.91
C VAL A 89 -6.04 -11.93 -3.70
N ALA A 90 -6.03 -13.17 -3.21
CA ALA A 90 -6.70 -14.30 -3.86
C ALA A 90 -8.22 -14.06 -3.99
N ALA A 91 -8.88 -13.59 -2.94
CA ALA A 91 -10.30 -13.28 -2.96
C ALA A 91 -10.62 -12.15 -3.96
N GLN A 92 -9.80 -11.09 -4.00
CA GLN A 92 -9.98 -9.98 -4.95
C GLN A 92 -9.76 -10.41 -6.40
N ARG A 93 -8.78 -11.28 -6.68
CA ARG A 93 -8.59 -11.85 -8.02
C ARG A 93 -9.79 -12.68 -8.46
N SER A 94 -10.31 -13.53 -7.59
CA SER A 94 -11.48 -14.38 -7.89
C SER A 94 -12.74 -13.57 -8.14
N ALA A 95 -12.87 -12.39 -7.51
CA ALA A 95 -14.01 -11.50 -7.69
C ALA A 95 -13.91 -10.64 -8.98
N GLN A 96 -12.73 -10.52 -9.57
CA GLN A 96 -12.52 -9.77 -10.82
C GLN A 96 -12.89 -10.62 -12.03
N ARG A 97 -13.84 -10.15 -12.83
CA ARG A 97 -14.25 -10.82 -14.07
C ARG A 97 -13.26 -10.63 -15.22
N ASP A 98 -12.51 -9.53 -15.21
CA ASP A 98 -11.72 -9.04 -16.35
C ASP A 98 -10.20 -9.23 -16.19
N GLY A 99 -9.75 -9.89 -15.11
CA GLY A 99 -8.33 -10.16 -14.91
C GLY A 99 -7.45 -8.91 -14.81
N LEU A 100 -7.97 -7.81 -14.26
CA LEU A 100 -7.28 -6.53 -14.17
C LEU A 100 -5.93 -6.66 -13.45
N PRO A 101 -4.89 -5.92 -13.88
CA PRO A 101 -3.62 -5.85 -13.18
C PRO A 101 -3.81 -5.43 -11.72
N LEU A 102 -3.07 -6.08 -10.82
CA LEU A 102 -3.07 -5.73 -9.41
C LEU A 102 -1.83 -4.90 -9.06
N LEU A 103 -2.06 -3.74 -8.45
CA LEU A 103 -1.04 -2.95 -7.79
C LEU A 103 -1.16 -3.16 -6.28
N PHE A 104 -0.04 -3.31 -5.61
CA PHE A 104 0.00 -3.37 -4.15
C PHE A 104 0.56 -2.08 -3.60
N GLY A 105 0.15 -1.75 -2.40
CA GLY A 105 0.73 -0.60 -1.72
C GLY A 105 0.27 -0.49 -0.29
N GLY A 106 0.68 0.58 0.35
CA GLY A 106 0.26 0.87 1.70
C GLY A 106 1.14 1.88 2.39
N ARG A 107 0.75 2.18 3.62
CA ARG A 107 1.45 3.11 4.49
C ARG A 107 2.27 2.35 5.54
N SER A 108 3.55 2.71 5.70
CA SER A 108 4.41 2.19 6.78
C SER A 108 4.41 0.66 6.83
N SER A 109 3.79 0.04 7.82
CA SER A 109 3.64 -1.42 7.93
C SER A 109 2.96 -2.04 6.70
N GLY A 110 1.93 -1.37 6.15
CA GLY A 110 1.26 -1.81 4.93
C GLY A 110 2.17 -1.81 3.70
N ALA A 111 3.07 -0.82 3.58
CA ALA A 111 4.07 -0.79 2.53
C ALA A 111 5.04 -1.98 2.61
N ARG A 112 5.44 -2.38 3.82
CA ARG A 112 6.27 -3.56 4.04
C ARG A 112 5.58 -4.86 3.62
N VAL A 113 4.31 -5.02 3.99
CA VAL A 113 3.49 -6.17 3.55
C VAL A 113 3.42 -6.21 2.04
N ALA A 114 3.09 -5.08 1.40
CA ALA A 114 3.01 -4.96 -0.06
C ALA A 114 4.32 -5.39 -0.74
N CYS A 115 5.47 -4.94 -0.23
CA CYS A 115 6.78 -5.35 -0.78
C CYS A 115 7.05 -6.84 -0.62
N ARG A 116 6.86 -7.42 0.58
CA ARG A 116 7.17 -8.84 0.83
C ARG A 116 6.29 -9.79 0.02
N THR A 117 5.06 -9.39 -0.27
CA THR A 117 4.06 -10.24 -0.94
C THR A 117 3.90 -9.93 -2.44
N ALA A 118 4.60 -8.93 -2.97
CA ALA A 118 4.43 -8.47 -4.35
C ALA A 118 4.62 -9.58 -5.38
N THR A 119 5.71 -10.33 -5.28
CA THR A 119 6.05 -11.40 -6.23
C THR A 119 5.05 -12.55 -6.14
N GLU A 120 4.80 -13.06 -4.94
CA GLU A 120 3.87 -14.19 -4.73
C GLU A 120 2.43 -13.82 -5.10
N GLY A 121 1.99 -12.62 -4.72
CA GLY A 121 0.66 -12.09 -5.04
C GLY A 121 0.52 -11.63 -6.50
N GLY A 122 1.60 -11.62 -7.29
CA GLY A 122 1.60 -11.23 -8.71
C GLY A 122 1.24 -9.75 -8.91
N ALA A 123 1.76 -8.85 -8.09
CA ALA A 123 1.62 -7.42 -8.29
C ALA A 123 2.41 -6.98 -9.53
N VAL A 124 1.87 -5.99 -10.27
CA VAL A 124 2.56 -5.36 -11.41
C VAL A 124 3.30 -4.08 -11.01
N GLY A 125 3.09 -3.58 -9.80
CA GLY A 125 3.79 -2.44 -9.22
C GLY A 125 3.49 -2.28 -7.74
N VAL A 126 4.35 -1.56 -7.00
CA VAL A 126 4.22 -1.36 -5.56
C VAL A 126 4.30 0.13 -5.20
N LEU A 127 3.30 0.63 -4.47
CA LEU A 127 3.25 1.99 -3.92
C LEU A 127 3.57 1.97 -2.43
N CYS A 128 4.69 2.55 -2.02
CA CYS A 128 5.11 2.68 -0.64
C CYS A 128 4.91 4.12 -0.15
N LEU A 129 4.00 4.34 0.79
CA LEU A 129 3.82 5.60 1.49
C LEU A 129 4.53 5.53 2.84
N ALA A 130 5.59 6.32 3.02
CA ALA A 130 6.46 6.33 4.20
C ALA A 130 6.97 4.92 4.55
N PHE A 131 7.78 4.31 3.68
CA PHE A 131 8.38 3.01 3.95
C PHE A 131 9.35 3.13 5.13
N PRO A 132 9.18 2.32 6.20
CA PRO A 132 10.06 2.40 7.36
C PRO A 132 11.33 1.58 7.13
N GLU A 133 12.39 2.22 6.62
CA GLU A 133 13.68 1.57 6.30
C GLU A 133 14.31 0.89 7.51
N HIS A 134 14.15 1.48 8.70
CA HIS A 134 14.58 0.94 9.99
C HIS A 134 13.69 1.44 11.13
N PRO A 135 13.72 0.85 12.34
CA PRO A 135 13.12 1.47 13.50
C PRO A 135 13.83 2.79 13.87
N PRO A 136 13.13 3.79 14.42
CA PRO A 136 13.75 5.05 14.83
C PRO A 136 14.96 4.82 15.74
N GLY A 137 16.08 5.48 15.43
CA GLY A 137 17.33 5.37 16.20
C GLY A 137 18.05 4.01 16.11
N ARG A 138 17.63 3.11 15.18
CA ARG A 138 18.23 1.78 15.00
C ARG A 138 18.49 1.47 13.53
N PRO A 139 19.38 2.22 12.85
CA PRO A 139 19.66 2.03 11.43
C PRO A 139 20.27 0.65 11.12
N GLU A 140 20.92 0.00 12.10
CA GLU A 140 21.45 -1.35 11.97
C GLU A 140 20.37 -2.43 11.78
N LYS A 141 19.11 -2.13 12.16
CA LYS A 141 17.94 -3.02 11.96
C LYS A 141 17.24 -2.69 10.65
N THR A 142 18.00 -2.72 9.57
CA THR A 142 17.47 -2.35 8.24
C THR A 142 16.39 -3.31 7.76
N ARG A 143 15.41 -2.75 7.03
CA ARG A 143 14.34 -3.45 6.32
C ARG A 143 14.48 -3.30 4.81
N LEU A 144 15.62 -2.81 4.34
CA LEU A 144 15.92 -2.71 2.89
C LEU A 144 15.73 -4.04 2.15
N PRO A 145 16.05 -5.23 2.70
CA PRO A 145 15.76 -6.49 2.02
C PRO A 145 14.29 -6.65 1.64
N GLU A 146 13.34 -6.16 2.44
CA GLU A 146 11.92 -6.20 2.09
C GLU A 146 11.59 -5.27 0.91
N LEU A 147 12.22 -4.09 0.87
CA LEU A 147 12.03 -3.10 -0.20
C LEU A 147 12.75 -3.52 -1.50
N LEU A 148 13.73 -4.39 -1.42
CA LEU A 148 14.46 -4.94 -2.57
C LEU A 148 13.82 -6.23 -3.13
N ALA A 149 12.87 -6.83 -2.41
CA ALA A 149 12.26 -8.09 -2.81
C ALA A 149 11.39 -8.00 -4.10
N PRO A 150 10.60 -6.93 -4.35
CA PRO A 150 9.82 -6.83 -5.57
C PRO A 150 10.69 -6.65 -6.82
N THR A 151 10.38 -7.38 -7.88
CA THR A 151 11.01 -7.24 -9.21
C THR A 151 10.29 -6.27 -10.12
N VAL A 152 9.12 -5.79 -9.71
CA VAL A 152 8.26 -4.84 -10.41
C VAL A 152 8.59 -3.38 -10.03
N PRO A 153 8.15 -2.37 -10.81
CA PRO A 153 8.35 -0.97 -10.47
C PRO A 153 7.81 -0.60 -9.08
N ILE A 154 8.62 0.14 -8.31
CA ILE A 154 8.26 0.62 -6.98
C ILE A 154 8.30 2.15 -6.97
N LEU A 155 7.26 2.78 -6.42
CA LEU A 155 7.31 4.17 -5.99
C LEU A 155 7.37 4.23 -4.46
N VAL A 156 8.37 4.90 -3.91
CA VAL A 156 8.42 5.29 -2.51
C VAL A 156 8.16 6.80 -2.41
N VAL A 157 7.14 7.19 -1.67
CA VAL A 157 6.90 8.58 -1.27
C VAL A 157 7.29 8.72 0.18
N GLN A 158 8.31 9.54 0.48
CA GLN A 158 8.94 9.59 1.80
C GLN A 158 9.05 11.02 2.31
N GLY A 159 8.88 11.23 3.62
CA GLY A 159 9.15 12.52 4.26
C GLY A 159 10.66 12.75 4.45
N ALA A 160 11.15 13.94 4.16
CA ALA A 160 12.57 14.30 4.29
C ALA A 160 13.11 14.13 5.72
N ASN A 161 12.24 14.30 6.72
CA ASN A 161 12.59 14.17 8.15
C ASN A 161 11.97 12.91 8.78
N ASP A 162 11.79 11.85 7.98
CA ASP A 162 11.22 10.60 8.49
C ASP A 162 12.21 9.90 9.43
N PRO A 163 11.88 9.72 10.73
CA PRO A 163 12.77 9.06 11.67
C PRO A 163 12.98 7.57 11.38
N PHE A 164 12.20 6.99 10.47
CA PHE A 164 12.36 5.61 10.02
C PHE A 164 13.29 5.47 8.82
N GLY A 165 13.95 6.57 8.39
CA GLY A 165 14.88 6.59 7.26
C GLY A 165 14.27 7.06 5.95
N VAL A 166 15.14 7.36 4.99
CA VAL A 166 14.80 7.78 3.62
C VAL A 166 15.54 6.88 2.65
N PRO A 167 14.87 5.88 2.06
CA PRO A 167 15.51 4.94 1.15
C PRO A 167 16.07 5.64 -0.10
N ALA A 168 17.22 5.20 -0.57
CA ALA A 168 17.79 5.70 -1.82
C ALA A 168 17.06 5.12 -3.05
N PRO A 169 16.97 5.86 -4.18
CA PRO A 169 16.51 5.31 -5.44
C PRO A 169 17.53 4.29 -5.98
N VAL A 170 17.06 3.11 -6.38
CA VAL A 170 17.91 2.03 -6.93
C VAL A 170 17.10 1.15 -7.88
N GLY A 171 17.64 0.86 -9.07
CA GLY A 171 17.02 -0.10 -10.02
C GLY A 171 15.59 0.28 -10.40
N ASN A 172 14.65 -0.60 -10.06
CA ASN A 172 13.21 -0.42 -10.33
C ASN A 172 12.48 0.46 -9.30
N ARG A 173 13.19 1.07 -8.36
CA ARG A 173 12.65 1.89 -7.27
C ARG A 173 12.88 3.38 -7.52
N ALA A 174 11.80 4.11 -7.76
CA ALA A 174 11.76 5.56 -7.70
C ALA A 174 11.48 6.01 -6.26
N VAL A 175 12.12 7.09 -5.82
CA VAL A 175 11.90 7.70 -4.50
C VAL A 175 11.59 9.18 -4.68
N VAL A 176 10.45 9.62 -4.18
CA VAL A 176 10.05 11.02 -4.13
C VAL A 176 10.10 11.47 -2.67
N VAL A 177 11.03 12.38 -2.37
CA VAL A 177 11.20 12.93 -1.03
C VAL A 177 10.39 14.21 -0.92
N LEU A 178 9.47 14.24 0.03
CA LEU A 178 8.58 15.37 0.30
C LEU A 178 8.97 16.08 1.58
N ARG A 179 8.57 17.33 1.71
CA ARG A 179 8.69 18.05 2.98
C ARG A 179 7.86 17.35 4.06
N GLY A 180 8.42 17.17 5.25
CA GLY A 180 7.74 16.63 6.42
C GLY A 180 8.35 15.32 6.92
N ASP A 181 7.58 14.63 7.72
CA ASP A 181 7.98 13.43 8.47
C ASP A 181 7.25 12.17 7.99
N HIS A 182 7.28 11.11 8.82
CA HIS A 182 6.60 9.83 8.58
C HIS A 182 5.09 9.93 8.33
N SER A 183 4.45 11.05 8.70
CA SER A 183 3.00 11.23 8.51
C SER A 183 2.60 11.62 7.08
N LEU A 184 3.54 12.12 6.26
CA LEU A 184 3.33 12.67 4.91
C LEU A 184 2.28 13.79 4.82
N LYS A 185 1.90 14.41 5.96
CA LYS A 185 0.83 15.40 5.98
C LYS A 185 1.24 16.80 5.49
N SER A 186 2.55 17.08 5.51
CA SER A 186 3.08 18.41 5.26
C SER A 186 3.10 18.80 3.78
N ASP A 187 3.00 17.82 2.87
CA ASP A 187 3.00 18.06 1.42
C ASP A 187 2.06 17.09 0.68
N MET A 188 0.78 17.25 0.93
CA MET A 188 -0.26 16.44 0.26
C MET A 188 -0.36 16.71 -1.26
N PRO A 189 -0.12 17.94 -1.77
CA PRO A 189 -0.03 18.15 -3.22
C PRO A 189 1.13 17.36 -3.85
N GLY A 190 2.32 17.37 -3.26
CA GLY A 190 3.48 16.62 -3.74
C GLY A 190 3.23 15.10 -3.73
N LEU A 191 2.57 14.58 -2.68
CA LEU A 191 2.17 13.16 -2.63
C LEU A 191 1.26 12.81 -3.81
N ARG A 192 0.21 13.62 -4.04
CA ARG A 192 -0.72 13.39 -5.15
C ARG A 192 -0.02 13.43 -6.50
N ALA A 193 0.85 14.43 -6.73
CA ALA A 193 1.61 14.56 -7.96
C ALA A 193 2.53 13.34 -8.21
N ALA A 194 3.21 12.84 -7.17
CA ALA A 194 4.07 11.66 -7.27
C ALA A 194 3.29 10.40 -7.68
N VAL A 195 2.14 10.16 -7.05
CA VAL A 195 1.29 9.01 -7.38
C VAL A 195 0.69 9.15 -8.78
N ALA A 196 0.21 10.34 -9.17
CA ALA A 196 -0.36 10.61 -10.48
C ALA A 196 0.66 10.41 -11.61
N ALA A 197 1.92 10.82 -11.40
CA ALA A 197 2.99 10.64 -12.38
C ALA A 197 3.43 9.17 -12.52
N TRP A 198 3.35 8.38 -11.44
CA TRP A 198 3.82 7.00 -11.43
C TRP A 198 2.83 6.01 -12.03
N LEU A 199 1.52 6.17 -11.81
CA LEU A 199 0.51 5.21 -12.25
C LEU A 199 0.55 4.93 -13.77
N PRO A 200 0.64 5.93 -14.66
CA PRO A 200 0.75 5.67 -16.11
C PRO A 200 2.02 4.90 -16.49
N LEU A 201 3.13 5.11 -15.78
CA LEU A 201 4.40 4.42 -16.08
C LEU A 201 4.34 2.92 -15.79
N VAL A 202 3.44 2.49 -14.91
CA VAL A 202 3.29 1.07 -14.52
C VAL A 202 2.20 0.38 -15.31
N LEU A 203 1.20 1.13 -15.77
CA LEU A 203 0.02 0.56 -16.43
C LEU A 203 0.05 0.69 -17.96
N GLY A 204 0.98 1.47 -18.51
CA GLY A 204 1.13 1.68 -19.95
C GLY A 204 0.13 2.69 -20.52
#